data_331fda521840d395ffce1a6b5fcf4963
#
_entry.id   331fda521840d395ffce1a6b5fcf4963
#
_cell.length_a   1.000
_cell.length_b   1.000
_cell.length_c   1.000
_cell.angle_alpha   90.00
_cell.angle_beta   90.00
_cell.angle_gamma   90.00
#
_symmetry.space_group_name_H-M   'P 1'
#
loop_
_entity.id
_entity.type
_entity.pdbx_description
1 polymer ?
#
loop_
_entity_poly.entity_id
_entity_poly.type
_entity_poly.pdbx_seq_one_letter_code
_entity_poly.pdbx_strand_id
1 'polypeptide(L)'
;MNTFILFLLFAGLVVLLYFLVIRPWQLTWGATKDEIGQSLIGDDIVKKPHFVATRAVTIKAPPAEVWKWIIQIGSARAGWYSIDLLDNANVPSSREILPEYQKIEIDYFVPFTPDQKNGMWVKDFKEPEYILWWDKKGNGT
;
A
#
# COMPACT_ATOMS: atom_id res chain seq x y z
N MET A 1 28.62 0.39 36.07
CA MET A 1 28.30 -0.17 34.72
C MET A 1 28.63 0.92 33.71
N ASN A 2 29.43 0.62 32.68
CA ASN A 2 29.91 1.65 31.73
C ASN A 2 28.71 2.20 30.91
N THR A 3 28.60 3.53 30.79
CA THR A 3 27.52 4.21 30.04
C THR A 3 27.38 3.69 28.61
N PHE A 4 28.51 3.32 27.99
CA PHE A 4 28.51 2.70 26.66
C PHE A 4 27.82 1.33 26.63
N ILE A 5 28.03 0.50 27.66
CA ILE A 5 27.33 -0.81 27.76
C ILE A 5 25.84 -0.61 27.95
N LEU A 6 25.41 0.37 28.77
CA LEU A 6 24.00 0.71 28.94
C LEU A 6 23.35 1.16 27.63
N PHE A 7 24.05 1.98 26.86
CA PHE A 7 23.56 2.41 25.53
C PHE A 7 23.38 1.23 24.57
N LEU A 8 24.38 0.31 24.52
CA LEU A 8 24.24 -0.90 23.66
C LEU A 8 23.10 -1.81 24.08
N LEU A 9 22.89 -2.01 25.40
CA LEU A 9 21.77 -2.79 25.90
C LEU A 9 20.43 -2.15 25.57
N PHE A 10 20.32 -0.82 25.71
CA PHE A 10 19.12 -0.08 25.33
C PHE A 10 18.85 -0.16 23.83
N ALA A 11 19.85 0.05 22.99
CA ALA A 11 19.72 -0.08 21.53
C ALA A 11 19.30 -1.50 21.13
N GLY A 12 19.89 -2.53 21.71
CA GLY A 12 19.51 -3.92 21.51
C GLY A 12 18.07 -4.20 21.91
N LEU A 13 17.61 -3.66 23.04
CA LEU A 13 16.22 -3.78 23.50
C LEU A 13 15.25 -3.11 22.52
N VAL A 14 15.57 -1.92 22.03
CA VAL A 14 14.74 -1.21 21.05
C VAL A 14 14.59 -2.02 19.76
N VAL A 15 15.69 -2.56 19.24
CA VAL A 15 15.69 -3.43 18.05
C VAL A 15 14.85 -4.68 18.29
N LEU A 16 15.00 -5.32 19.44
CA LEU A 16 14.23 -6.50 19.81
C LEU A 16 12.73 -6.20 19.87
N LEU A 17 12.35 -5.11 20.54
CA LEU A 17 10.95 -4.67 20.62
C LEU A 17 10.37 -4.34 19.23
N TYR A 18 11.15 -3.74 18.36
CA TYR A 18 10.73 -3.50 16.98
C TYR A 18 10.37 -4.82 16.28
N PHE A 19 11.23 -5.82 16.30
CA PHE A 19 10.99 -7.09 15.61
C PHE A 19 9.89 -7.93 16.25
N LEU A 20 9.74 -7.93 17.57
CA LEU A 20 8.78 -8.76 18.28
C LEU A 20 7.39 -8.13 18.36
N VAL A 21 7.29 -6.81 18.38
CA VAL A 21 6.01 -6.10 18.63
C VAL A 21 5.60 -5.22 17.47
N ILE A 22 6.45 -4.26 17.09
CA ILE A 22 6.07 -3.23 16.13
C ILE A 22 5.92 -3.82 14.73
N ARG A 23 6.88 -4.63 14.30
CA ARG A 23 6.86 -5.21 12.96
C ARG A 23 5.68 -6.16 12.72
N PRO A 24 5.36 -7.15 13.58
CA PRO A 24 4.18 -7.98 13.41
C PRO A 24 2.88 -7.17 13.36
N TRP A 25 2.75 -6.19 14.26
CA TRP A 25 1.59 -5.29 14.26
C TRP A 25 1.47 -4.49 12.95
N GLN A 26 2.55 -3.91 12.44
CA GLN A 26 2.54 -3.19 11.17
C GLN A 26 2.17 -4.06 9.97
N LEU A 27 2.58 -5.34 9.98
CA LEU A 27 2.29 -6.26 8.89
C LEU A 27 0.81 -6.66 8.81
N THR A 28 0.09 -6.61 9.93
CA THR A 28 -1.28 -7.10 10.04
C THR A 28 -2.26 -6.05 10.59
N TRP A 29 -1.87 -4.79 10.54
CA TRP A 29 -2.65 -3.71 11.15
C TRP A 29 -4.08 -3.65 10.59
N GLY A 30 -5.06 -3.66 11.51
CA GLY A 30 -6.49 -3.57 11.22
C GLY A 30 -7.12 -4.83 10.64
N ALA A 31 -6.33 -5.84 10.23
CA ALA A 31 -6.84 -7.08 9.67
C ALA A 31 -7.20 -8.10 10.76
N THR A 32 -8.27 -8.84 10.53
CA THR A 32 -8.66 -10.01 11.33
C THR A 32 -7.77 -11.23 11.02
N LYS A 33 -7.80 -12.25 11.86
CA LYS A 33 -7.06 -13.50 11.61
C LYS A 33 -7.49 -14.20 10.32
N ASP A 34 -8.77 -14.15 10.00
CA ASP A 34 -9.33 -14.75 8.79
C ASP A 34 -8.86 -14.01 7.53
N GLU A 35 -8.84 -12.68 7.56
CA GLU A 35 -8.31 -11.86 6.46
C GLU A 35 -6.81 -12.08 6.25
N ILE A 36 -6.02 -12.26 7.32
CA ILE A 36 -4.58 -12.55 7.24
C ILE A 36 -4.34 -13.93 6.63
N GLY A 37 -5.20 -14.92 6.94
CA GLY A 37 -5.09 -16.30 6.45
C GLY A 37 -5.71 -16.52 5.07
N GLN A 38 -6.40 -15.54 4.51
CA GLN A 38 -7.06 -15.66 3.22
C GLN A 38 -6.06 -15.58 2.08
N SER A 39 -6.16 -16.52 1.12
CA SER A 39 -5.44 -16.41 -0.14
C SER A 39 -6.10 -15.37 -1.04
N LEU A 40 -5.33 -14.40 -1.50
CA LEU A 40 -5.81 -13.32 -2.35
C LEU A 40 -5.40 -13.54 -3.81
N ILE A 41 -6.16 -12.96 -4.73
CA ILE A 41 -5.84 -12.94 -6.15
C ILE A 41 -4.48 -12.26 -6.33
N GLY A 42 -3.54 -12.96 -6.96
CA GLY A 42 -2.19 -12.46 -7.22
C GLY A 42 -1.11 -12.93 -6.24
N ASP A 43 -1.45 -13.65 -5.16
CA ASP A 43 -0.46 -14.21 -4.22
C ASP A 43 0.53 -15.19 -4.88
N ASP A 44 0.13 -15.79 -5.99
CA ASP A 44 0.94 -16.71 -6.79
C ASP A 44 1.96 -16.02 -7.70
N ILE A 45 1.85 -14.70 -7.91
CA ILE A 45 2.75 -13.93 -8.80
C ILE A 45 4.16 -13.90 -8.22
N VAL A 46 4.27 -13.67 -6.91
CA VAL A 46 5.57 -13.63 -6.22
C VAL A 46 5.80 -14.92 -5.46
N LYS A 47 6.53 -15.84 -6.07
CA LYS A 47 6.73 -17.20 -5.52
C LYS A 47 7.47 -17.24 -4.17
N LYS A 48 8.35 -16.28 -3.90
CA LYS A 48 9.14 -16.20 -2.67
C LYS A 48 9.21 -14.74 -2.18
N PRO A 49 8.11 -14.21 -1.65
CA PRO A 49 8.10 -12.82 -1.20
C PRO A 49 9.01 -12.64 0.02
N HIS A 50 9.89 -11.64 0.00
CA HIS A 50 10.65 -11.21 1.18
C HIS A 50 9.79 -10.42 2.17
N PHE A 51 8.67 -9.89 1.71
CA PHE A 51 7.76 -9.08 2.50
C PHE A 51 6.32 -9.39 2.14
N VAL A 52 5.52 -9.70 3.15
CA VAL A 52 4.07 -9.88 3.02
C VAL A 52 3.39 -9.06 4.12
N ALA A 53 2.38 -8.30 3.76
CA ALA A 53 1.57 -7.56 4.74
C ALA A 53 0.10 -7.58 4.32
N THR A 54 -0.77 -7.92 5.26
CA THR A 54 -2.22 -7.85 5.09
C THR A 54 -2.76 -6.79 6.05
N ARG A 55 -3.29 -5.70 5.51
CA ARG A 55 -3.83 -4.59 6.29
C ARG A 55 -5.28 -4.35 5.90
N ALA A 56 -6.10 -3.99 6.87
CA ALA A 56 -7.51 -3.74 6.63
C ALA A 56 -8.02 -2.48 7.33
N VAL A 57 -9.03 -1.88 6.74
CA VAL A 57 -9.80 -0.78 7.32
C VAL A 57 -11.28 -0.95 6.99
N THR A 58 -12.14 -0.77 7.99
CA THR A 58 -13.58 -0.79 7.77
C THR A 58 -14.07 0.59 7.36
N ILE A 59 -14.69 0.68 6.18
CA ILE A 59 -15.24 1.92 5.66
C ILE A 59 -16.77 1.81 5.67
N LYS A 60 -17.46 2.79 6.28
CA LYS A 60 -18.93 2.84 6.36
C LYS A 60 -19.51 3.48 5.10
N ALA A 61 -19.25 2.88 3.93
CA ALA A 61 -19.76 3.32 2.64
C ALA A 61 -19.98 2.10 1.72
N PRO A 62 -20.89 2.18 0.73
CA PRO A 62 -21.04 1.13 -0.26
C PRO A 62 -19.74 0.89 -1.05
N PRO A 63 -19.37 -0.36 -1.38
CA PRO A 63 -18.18 -0.66 -2.15
C PRO A 63 -18.05 0.13 -3.46
N ALA A 64 -19.14 0.36 -4.18
CA ALA A 64 -19.15 1.16 -5.39
C ALA A 64 -18.76 2.63 -5.18
N GLU A 65 -19.01 3.20 -4.00
CA GLU A 65 -18.55 4.55 -3.67
C GLU A 65 -17.07 4.56 -3.32
N VAL A 66 -16.61 3.58 -2.57
CA VAL A 66 -15.18 3.41 -2.22
C VAL A 66 -14.36 3.18 -3.49
N TRP A 67 -14.88 2.40 -4.44
CA TRP A 67 -14.25 2.10 -5.72
C TRP A 67 -13.84 3.36 -6.48
N LYS A 68 -14.70 4.35 -6.58
CA LYS A 68 -14.44 5.62 -7.28
C LYS A 68 -13.19 6.34 -6.76
N TRP A 69 -12.96 6.26 -5.44
CA TRP A 69 -11.79 6.86 -4.80
C TRP A 69 -10.53 6.05 -5.03
N ILE A 70 -10.64 4.72 -5.03
CA ILE A 70 -9.48 3.83 -5.22
C ILE A 70 -8.94 3.93 -6.65
N ILE A 71 -9.80 3.95 -7.66
CA ILE A 71 -9.35 3.95 -9.06
C ILE A 71 -8.71 5.26 -9.51
N GLN A 72 -8.93 6.36 -8.81
CA GLN A 72 -8.34 7.65 -9.17
C GLN A 72 -6.99 7.95 -8.47
N ILE A 73 -6.53 7.09 -7.53
CA ILE A 73 -5.28 7.32 -6.81
C ILE A 73 -4.06 7.38 -7.73
N GLY A 74 -3.01 8.04 -7.27
CA GLY A 74 -1.73 8.15 -7.95
C GLY A 74 -1.20 9.58 -8.02
N SER A 75 0.11 9.71 -8.08
CA SER A 75 0.78 11.00 -8.26
C SER A 75 0.47 11.55 -9.65
N ALA A 76 0.34 12.87 -9.77
CA ALA A 76 -0.14 13.55 -10.98
C ALA A 76 -1.56 13.11 -11.45
N ARG A 77 -2.34 12.51 -10.55
CA ARG A 77 -3.75 12.17 -10.67
C ARG A 77 -4.51 12.80 -9.51
N ALA A 78 -5.34 12.03 -8.79
CA ALA A 78 -6.05 12.53 -7.62
C ALA A 78 -5.20 12.63 -6.33
N GLY A 79 -3.96 12.17 -6.37
CA GLY A 79 -3.07 12.07 -5.20
C GLY A 79 -3.17 10.71 -4.51
N TRP A 80 -2.43 10.56 -3.41
CA TRP A 80 -2.33 9.29 -2.67
C TRP A 80 -3.19 9.27 -1.39
N TYR A 81 -3.84 10.39 -1.07
CA TYR A 81 -4.67 10.53 0.14
C TYR A 81 -3.91 10.20 1.44
N SER A 82 -2.63 10.51 1.46
CA SER A 82 -1.71 10.30 2.56
C SER A 82 -1.08 11.64 3.01
N ILE A 83 0.23 11.75 3.05
CA ILE A 83 0.94 12.98 3.42
C ILE A 83 1.45 13.63 2.13
N ASP A 84 0.66 14.53 1.55
CA ASP A 84 0.93 15.15 0.24
C ASP A 84 2.34 15.76 0.11
N LEU A 85 2.93 16.23 1.22
CA LEU A 85 4.31 16.73 1.25
C LEU A 85 5.33 15.64 0.88
N LEU A 86 5.07 14.39 1.26
CA LEU A 86 6.01 13.27 1.13
C LEU A 86 5.79 12.46 -0.16
N ASP A 87 4.55 12.26 -0.54
CA ASP A 87 4.17 11.33 -1.60
C ASP A 87 3.53 11.97 -2.84
N ASN A 88 3.15 13.25 -2.74
CA ASN A 88 2.49 13.96 -3.85
C ASN A 88 3.16 15.31 -4.19
N ALA A 89 4.46 15.46 -3.88
CA ALA A 89 5.24 16.69 -4.12
C ALA A 89 4.55 17.96 -3.58
N ASN A 90 3.90 17.85 -2.42
CA ASN A 90 3.13 18.91 -1.77
C ASN A 90 1.92 19.42 -2.58
N VAL A 91 1.47 18.67 -3.58
CA VAL A 91 0.22 18.95 -4.29
C VAL A 91 -0.92 18.29 -3.50
N PRO A 92 -1.93 19.05 -3.06
CA PRO A 92 -3.03 18.49 -2.29
C PRO A 92 -3.77 17.39 -3.06
N SER A 93 -4.05 16.27 -2.39
CA SER A 93 -4.91 15.22 -2.93
C SER A 93 -6.33 15.75 -3.16
N SER A 94 -6.97 15.31 -4.25
CA SER A 94 -8.31 15.75 -4.63
C SER A 94 -9.33 15.41 -3.54
N ARG A 95 -10.26 16.33 -3.29
CA ARG A 95 -11.40 16.10 -2.40
C ARG A 95 -12.68 15.73 -3.14
N GLU A 96 -12.58 15.53 -4.44
CA GLU A 96 -13.69 15.23 -5.33
C GLU A 96 -13.38 14.03 -6.21
N ILE A 97 -14.43 13.38 -6.71
CA ILE A 97 -14.29 12.36 -7.74
C ILE A 97 -14.02 13.04 -9.08
N LEU A 98 -12.88 12.69 -9.70
CA LEU A 98 -12.43 13.28 -10.96
C LEU A 98 -12.89 12.37 -12.12
N PRO A 99 -13.78 12.85 -12.99
CA PRO A 99 -14.38 12.05 -14.06
C PRO A 99 -13.34 11.44 -15.02
N GLU A 100 -12.24 12.13 -15.28
CA GLU A 100 -11.14 11.69 -16.14
C GLU A 100 -10.41 10.45 -15.64
N TYR A 101 -10.50 10.16 -14.32
CA TYR A 101 -9.87 8.99 -13.71
C TYR A 101 -10.86 7.88 -13.34
N GLN A 102 -12.11 7.99 -13.80
CA GLN A 102 -13.15 6.98 -13.48
C GLN A 102 -13.19 5.80 -14.45
N LYS A 103 -12.21 5.68 -15.33
CA LYS A 103 -12.01 4.50 -16.18
C LYS A 103 -10.72 3.80 -15.77
N ILE A 104 -10.80 2.50 -15.61
CA ILE A 104 -9.66 1.63 -15.33
C ILE A 104 -9.59 0.54 -16.40
N GLU A 105 -8.40 0.21 -16.85
CA GLU A 105 -8.13 -0.80 -17.87
C GLU A 105 -6.92 -1.63 -17.47
N ILE A 106 -6.83 -2.85 -18.00
CA ILE A 106 -5.63 -3.67 -17.85
C ILE A 106 -4.45 -2.91 -18.47
N ASP A 107 -3.30 -3.00 -17.83
CA ASP A 107 -2.07 -2.29 -18.21
C ASP A 107 -2.12 -0.77 -18.03
N TYR A 108 -3.15 -0.25 -17.34
CA TYR A 108 -3.16 1.16 -16.97
C TYR A 108 -2.04 1.47 -15.97
N PHE A 109 -1.26 2.51 -16.24
CA PHE A 109 -0.13 2.93 -15.41
C PHE A 109 -0.57 3.91 -14.32
N VAL A 110 -0.22 3.61 -13.08
CA VAL A 110 -0.45 4.47 -11.90
C VAL A 110 0.91 4.94 -11.38
N PRO A 111 1.27 6.22 -11.56
CA PRO A 111 2.59 6.72 -11.19
C PRO A 111 2.73 6.88 -9.68
N PHE A 112 3.91 6.53 -9.13
CA PHE A 112 4.27 6.78 -7.74
C PHE A 112 4.73 8.22 -7.50
N THR A 113 5.35 8.83 -8.51
CA THR A 113 5.99 10.14 -8.41
C THR A 113 5.51 11.06 -9.53
N PRO A 114 5.54 12.41 -9.34
CA PRO A 114 5.07 13.37 -10.34
C PRO A 114 5.80 13.31 -11.68
N ASP A 115 7.06 12.84 -11.71
CA ASP A 115 7.83 12.66 -12.93
C ASP A 115 7.41 11.43 -13.76
N GLN A 116 6.47 10.64 -13.24
CA GLN A 116 5.85 9.46 -13.84
C GLN A 116 6.83 8.36 -14.32
N LYS A 117 8.07 8.36 -13.80
CA LYS A 117 9.09 7.36 -14.19
C LYS A 117 8.88 6.02 -13.49
N ASN A 118 8.37 6.06 -12.26
CA ASN A 118 8.12 4.90 -11.43
C ASN A 118 6.65 4.80 -11.09
N GLY A 119 6.14 3.60 -11.03
CA GLY A 119 4.74 3.33 -10.75
C GLY A 119 4.41 1.86 -10.86
N MET A 120 3.14 1.56 -10.79
CA MET A 120 2.59 0.23 -10.94
C MET A 120 1.60 0.19 -12.09
N TRP A 121 1.33 -1.01 -12.59
CA TRP A 121 0.33 -1.25 -13.64
C TRP A 121 -0.83 -2.03 -13.08
N VAL A 122 -2.02 -1.78 -13.61
CA VAL A 122 -3.19 -2.62 -13.33
C VAL A 122 -2.99 -3.94 -14.06
N LYS A 123 -2.85 -5.03 -13.32
CA LYS A 123 -2.72 -6.39 -13.86
C LYS A 123 -4.08 -7.04 -14.07
N ASP A 124 -4.97 -6.86 -13.10
CA ASP A 124 -6.31 -7.41 -13.10
C ASP A 124 -7.22 -6.59 -12.18
N PHE A 125 -8.52 -6.64 -12.39
CA PHE A 125 -9.49 -6.01 -11.49
C PHE A 125 -10.88 -6.60 -11.70
N LYS A 126 -11.71 -6.48 -10.67
CA LYS A 126 -13.14 -6.75 -10.72
C LYS A 126 -13.87 -5.67 -9.92
N GLU A 127 -14.61 -4.82 -10.60
CA GLU A 127 -15.39 -3.76 -9.98
C GLU A 127 -16.57 -4.31 -9.18
N PRO A 128 -16.83 -3.84 -7.97
CA PRO A 128 -16.04 -3.01 -7.08
C PRO A 128 -15.26 -3.85 -6.04
N GLU A 129 -14.80 -5.06 -6.41
CA GLU A 129 -14.31 -6.07 -5.47
C GLU A 129 -12.81 -5.96 -5.22
N TYR A 130 -11.98 -5.83 -6.27
CA TYR A 130 -10.52 -5.76 -6.13
C TYR A 130 -9.84 -5.08 -7.32
N ILE A 131 -8.63 -4.58 -7.07
CA ILE A 131 -7.65 -4.18 -8.08
C ILE A 131 -6.32 -4.84 -7.73
N LEU A 132 -5.73 -5.51 -8.69
CA LEU A 132 -4.40 -6.08 -8.61
C LEU A 132 -3.41 -5.18 -9.34
N TRP A 133 -2.52 -4.56 -8.59
CA TRP A 133 -1.40 -3.81 -9.14
C TRP A 133 -0.11 -4.62 -9.08
N TRP A 134 0.75 -4.43 -10.05
CA TRP A 134 2.06 -5.08 -10.09
C TRP A 134 3.13 -4.21 -10.73
N ASP A 135 4.39 -4.54 -10.46
CA ASP A 135 5.53 -3.98 -11.19
C ASP A 135 5.92 -4.90 -12.36
N LYS A 136 5.67 -4.47 -13.59
CA LYS A 136 6.05 -5.22 -14.80
C LYS A 136 7.57 -5.35 -14.96
N LYS A 137 8.35 -4.40 -14.43
CA LYS A 137 9.82 -4.38 -14.60
C LYS A 137 10.52 -5.28 -13.60
N GLY A 138 9.96 -5.41 -12.41
CA GLY A 138 10.54 -6.15 -11.29
C GLY A 138 10.26 -7.65 -11.29
N ASN A 139 9.47 -8.19 -12.24
CA ASN A 139 9.05 -9.59 -12.26
C ASN A 139 8.52 -10.11 -10.91
N GLY A 140 8.02 -9.22 -10.06
CA GLY A 140 7.53 -9.57 -8.74
C GLY A 140 8.61 -10.00 -7.74
N THR A 141 9.86 -9.58 -7.91
CA THR A 141 10.98 -9.86 -6.98
C THR A 141 11.11 -8.82 -5.91
#